data_c938c81adc296ad3c4d20c36ab35b005
#
_entry.id   c938c81adc296ad3c4d20c36ab35b005
#
_cell.length_a   1.000
_cell.length_b   1.000
_cell.length_c   1.000
_cell.angle_alpha   90.00
_cell.angle_beta   90.00
_cell.angle_gamma   90.00
#
_symmetry.space_group_name_H-M   'P 1'
#
loop_
_entity.id
_entity.type
_entity.pdbx_description
1 polymer ?
#
loop_
_entity_poly.entity_id
_entity_poly.type
_entity_poly.pdbx_seq_one_letter_code
_entity_poly.pdbx_strand_id
1 'polypeptide(L)'
;TYHLLQLVKNEMLIVPTTTRTLEQYQRIDLGIGPFPYALVCNGGVLLVNGVPDEAWYQDSLHLVSDSREEMNLAMELLEREPRRKFELRYIEKLFIFTKCNDPETVVNDLKTSLDTKYVDVFSNGEKVYVVPQTLNKGTAVDRLREKLKPEFVIAAGDSTFDIPMLSTADRG
;
A
#
# COMPACT_ATOMS: atom_id res chain seq x y z
N THR A 1 14.39 -10.23 -14.80
CA THR A 1 12.97 -10.06 -14.36
C THR A 1 12.01 -10.12 -15.54
N TYR A 2 12.21 -9.33 -16.61
CA TYR A 2 11.32 -9.30 -17.80
C TYR A 2 11.11 -10.69 -18.43
N HIS A 3 12.18 -11.44 -18.70
CA HIS A 3 12.08 -12.79 -19.26
C HIS A 3 11.34 -13.76 -18.34
N LEU A 4 11.54 -13.66 -17.02
CA LEU A 4 10.82 -14.50 -16.06
C LEU A 4 9.32 -14.20 -16.09
N LEU A 5 8.96 -12.92 -16.08
CA LEU A 5 7.56 -12.50 -16.16
C LEU A 5 6.88 -12.94 -17.46
N GLN A 6 7.60 -12.91 -18.59
CA GLN A 6 7.10 -13.43 -19.85
C GLN A 6 6.87 -14.94 -19.83
N LEU A 7 7.78 -15.70 -19.21
CA LEU A 7 7.67 -17.15 -19.09
C LEU A 7 6.44 -17.57 -18.27
N VAL A 8 6.20 -16.89 -17.14
CA VAL A 8 5.11 -17.27 -16.23
C VAL A 8 3.76 -16.66 -16.57
N LYS A 9 3.71 -15.61 -17.42
CA LYS A 9 2.48 -14.88 -17.77
C LYS A 9 1.35 -15.77 -18.30
N ASN A 10 1.67 -16.83 -19.02
CA ASN A 10 0.69 -17.72 -19.60
C ASN A 10 0.29 -18.88 -18.67
N GLU A 11 1.03 -19.09 -17.59
CA GLU A 11 0.83 -20.20 -16.65
C GLU A 11 0.27 -19.72 -15.30
N MET A 12 0.49 -18.44 -14.98
CA MET A 12 0.11 -17.84 -13.70
C MET A 12 -0.59 -16.50 -13.91
N LEU A 13 -1.54 -16.19 -13.04
CA LEU A 13 -2.09 -14.86 -12.91
C LEU A 13 -1.07 -13.99 -12.14
N ILE A 14 -0.48 -13.01 -12.81
CA ILE A 14 0.44 -12.05 -12.20
C ILE A 14 -0.35 -10.84 -11.71
N VAL A 15 -0.21 -10.51 -10.44
CA VAL A 15 -0.86 -9.36 -9.81
C VAL A 15 0.20 -8.41 -9.24
N PRO A 16 0.57 -7.33 -9.94
CA PRO A 16 1.42 -6.29 -9.37
C PRO A 16 0.79 -5.71 -8.10
N THR A 17 1.59 -5.63 -7.01
CA THR A 17 1.14 -5.10 -5.72
C THR A 17 2.10 -4.02 -5.26
N THR A 18 1.61 -2.77 -5.10
CA THR A 18 2.47 -1.62 -4.88
C THR A 18 1.86 -0.57 -3.94
N THR A 19 2.72 0.18 -3.24
CA THR A 19 2.33 1.38 -2.48
C THR A 19 2.09 2.60 -3.38
N ARG A 20 2.38 2.53 -4.67
CA ARG A 20 2.17 3.64 -5.61
C ARG A 20 0.70 3.97 -5.76
N THR A 21 0.42 5.26 -6.03
CA THR A 21 -0.93 5.68 -6.43
C THR A 21 -1.29 5.15 -7.80
N LEU A 22 -2.58 5.20 -8.17
CA LEU A 22 -3.05 4.83 -9.50
C LEU A 22 -2.27 5.57 -10.60
N GLU A 23 -2.15 6.90 -10.50
CA GLU A 23 -1.42 7.69 -11.47
C GLU A 23 0.06 7.31 -11.60
N GLN A 24 0.70 7.00 -10.47
CA GLN A 24 2.09 6.55 -10.47
C GLN A 24 2.24 5.16 -11.08
N TYR A 25 1.27 4.28 -10.84
CA TYR A 25 1.27 2.93 -11.41
C TYR A 25 1.05 2.96 -12.92
N GLN A 26 0.13 3.77 -13.41
CA GLN A 26 -0.16 3.91 -14.84
C GLN A 26 1.01 4.43 -15.68
N ARG A 27 2.01 5.05 -15.05
CA ARG A 27 3.26 5.50 -15.73
C ARG A 27 4.30 4.38 -15.86
N ILE A 28 4.04 3.20 -15.28
CA ILE A 28 4.97 2.08 -15.34
C ILE A 28 4.63 1.24 -16.57
N ASP A 29 5.54 1.21 -17.53
CA ASP A 29 5.51 0.23 -18.60
C ASP A 29 6.45 -0.94 -18.27
N LEU A 30 5.88 -2.09 -17.98
CA LEU A 30 6.63 -3.32 -17.73
C LEU A 30 6.90 -4.10 -19.02
N GLY A 31 6.41 -3.61 -20.16
CA GLY A 31 6.62 -4.21 -21.48
C GLY A 31 5.95 -5.59 -21.69
N ILE A 32 5.13 -6.06 -20.75
CA ILE A 32 4.47 -7.37 -20.79
C ILE A 32 2.94 -7.27 -20.93
N GLY A 33 2.46 -6.06 -21.29
CA GLY A 33 1.03 -5.75 -21.51
C GLY A 33 0.27 -5.54 -20.20
N PRO A 34 -1.00 -5.17 -20.31
CA PRO A 34 -1.82 -4.92 -19.13
C PRO A 34 -1.99 -6.20 -18.31
N PHE A 35 -1.99 -6.02 -16.98
CA PHE A 35 -2.34 -7.08 -16.05
C PHE A 35 -3.85 -7.07 -15.81
N PRO A 36 -4.52 -8.25 -15.79
CA PRO A 36 -5.96 -8.32 -15.49
C PRO A 36 -6.30 -7.74 -14.12
N TYR A 37 -5.40 -7.89 -13.16
CA TYR A 37 -5.52 -7.34 -11.82
C TYR A 37 -4.23 -6.66 -11.38
N ALA A 38 -4.35 -5.56 -10.63
CA ALA A 38 -3.25 -4.93 -9.92
C ALA A 38 -3.75 -4.31 -8.62
N LEU A 39 -2.94 -4.38 -7.56
CA LEU A 39 -3.20 -3.77 -6.26
C LEU A 39 -2.32 -2.54 -6.12
N VAL A 40 -2.92 -1.37 -6.06
CA VAL A 40 -2.24 -0.07 -5.86
C VAL A 40 -2.63 0.55 -4.53
N CYS A 41 -2.02 1.66 -4.15
CA CYS A 41 -2.27 2.32 -2.86
C CYS A 41 -2.13 1.36 -1.67
N ASN A 42 -1.04 0.57 -1.63
CA ASN A 42 -0.78 -0.44 -0.58
C ASN A 42 -1.86 -1.53 -0.48
N GLY A 43 -2.54 -1.82 -1.61
CA GLY A 43 -3.62 -2.80 -1.68
C GLY A 43 -5.02 -2.24 -1.42
N GLY A 44 -5.13 -0.93 -1.13
CA GLY A 44 -6.42 -0.27 -0.88
C GLY A 44 -7.26 -0.05 -2.14
N VAL A 45 -6.63 -0.08 -3.32
CA VAL A 45 -7.32 0.03 -4.61
C VAL A 45 -6.97 -1.19 -5.47
N LEU A 46 -7.98 -1.91 -5.91
CA LEU A 46 -7.85 -2.98 -6.90
C LEU A 46 -8.15 -2.43 -8.29
N LEU A 47 -7.27 -2.69 -9.24
CA LEU A 47 -7.53 -2.45 -10.65
C LEU A 47 -7.95 -3.75 -11.33
N VAL A 48 -9.05 -3.70 -12.06
CA VAL A 48 -9.52 -4.79 -12.93
C VAL A 48 -9.41 -4.30 -14.37
N ASN A 49 -8.54 -4.91 -15.16
CA ASN A 49 -8.21 -4.46 -16.51
C ASN A 49 -7.83 -2.97 -16.57
N GLY A 50 -7.10 -2.48 -15.56
CA GLY A 50 -6.65 -1.09 -15.47
C GLY A 50 -7.68 -0.09 -14.92
N VAL A 51 -8.91 -0.54 -14.61
CA VAL A 51 -9.99 0.30 -14.06
C VAL A 51 -10.16 0.01 -12.57
N PRO A 52 -10.26 1.03 -11.70
CA PRO A 52 -10.54 0.84 -10.28
C PRO A 52 -11.85 0.07 -10.03
N ASP A 53 -11.79 -0.94 -9.17
CA ASP A 53 -12.96 -1.65 -8.65
C ASP A 53 -13.55 -0.84 -7.48
N GLU A 54 -14.70 -0.20 -7.74
CA GLU A 54 -15.36 0.67 -6.76
C GLU A 54 -15.78 -0.09 -5.50
N ALA A 55 -16.28 -1.31 -5.63
CA ALA A 55 -16.67 -2.11 -4.46
C ALA A 55 -15.47 -2.40 -3.56
N TRP A 56 -14.33 -2.79 -4.15
CA TRP A 56 -13.08 -2.95 -3.42
C TRP A 56 -12.64 -1.69 -2.68
N TYR A 57 -12.76 -0.53 -3.33
CA TYR A 57 -12.39 0.74 -2.73
C TYR A 57 -13.30 1.10 -1.56
N GLN A 58 -14.62 0.93 -1.68
CA GLN A 58 -15.55 1.15 -0.58
C GLN A 58 -15.29 0.21 0.60
N ASP A 59 -15.00 -1.06 0.35
CA ASP A 59 -14.58 -2.01 1.38
C ASP A 59 -13.25 -1.57 2.04
N SER A 60 -12.33 -0.99 1.28
CA SER A 60 -11.07 -0.45 1.83
C SER A 60 -11.30 0.75 2.73
N LEU A 61 -12.22 1.66 2.37
CA LEU A 61 -12.60 2.79 3.22
C LEU A 61 -13.27 2.32 4.53
N HIS A 62 -14.05 1.25 4.46
CA HIS A 62 -14.63 0.63 5.65
C HIS A 62 -13.55 -0.04 6.51
N LEU A 63 -12.65 -0.77 5.91
CA LEU A 63 -11.51 -1.45 6.57
C LEU A 63 -10.65 -0.49 7.40
N VAL A 64 -10.45 0.76 6.93
CA VAL A 64 -9.63 1.77 7.61
C VAL A 64 -10.43 2.70 8.52
N SER A 65 -11.73 2.49 8.67
CA SER A 65 -12.63 3.42 9.39
C SER A 65 -12.23 3.64 10.86
N ASP A 66 -11.77 2.60 11.54
CA ASP A 66 -11.37 2.67 12.95
C ASP A 66 -10.08 3.48 13.18
N SER A 67 -9.28 3.69 12.13
CA SER A 67 -8.06 4.50 12.19
C SER A 67 -8.31 5.99 11.92
N ARG A 68 -9.54 6.41 11.67
CA ARG A 68 -9.86 7.76 11.17
C ARG A 68 -9.41 8.87 12.11
N GLU A 69 -9.59 8.69 13.42
CA GLU A 69 -9.21 9.69 14.41
C GLU A 69 -7.68 9.88 14.43
N GLU A 70 -6.94 8.78 14.44
CA GLU A 70 -5.47 8.78 14.39
C GLU A 70 -4.94 9.38 13.07
N MET A 71 -5.60 9.08 11.95
CA MET A 71 -5.23 9.65 10.66
C MET A 71 -5.46 11.17 10.61
N ASN A 72 -6.55 11.68 11.19
CA ASN A 72 -6.80 13.11 11.30
C ASN A 72 -5.77 13.79 12.20
N LEU A 73 -5.47 13.19 13.36
CA LEU A 73 -4.43 13.70 14.27
C LEU A 73 -3.06 13.72 13.58
N ALA A 74 -2.72 12.66 12.84
CA ALA A 74 -1.48 12.60 12.07
C ALA A 74 -1.39 13.72 11.01
N MET A 75 -2.49 14.02 10.33
CA MET A 75 -2.55 15.15 9.38
C MET A 75 -2.25 16.48 10.10
N GLU A 76 -2.90 16.74 11.24
CA GLU A 76 -2.68 17.98 12.00
C GLU A 76 -1.23 18.11 12.51
N LEU A 77 -0.65 17.04 13.01
CA LEU A 77 0.74 17.00 13.48
C LEU A 77 1.71 17.26 12.32
N LEU A 78 1.52 16.58 11.21
CA LEU A 78 2.38 16.73 10.03
C LEU A 78 2.18 18.08 9.32
N GLU A 79 1.02 18.70 9.40
CA GLU A 79 0.81 20.07 8.87
C GLU A 79 1.70 21.09 9.58
N ARG A 80 1.91 20.93 10.90
CA ARG A 80 2.72 21.81 11.75
C ARG A 80 4.18 21.38 11.84
N GLU A 81 4.57 20.26 11.23
CA GLU A 81 5.92 19.70 11.32
C GLU A 81 6.94 20.54 10.55
N PRO A 82 7.88 21.23 11.24
CA PRO A 82 8.82 22.13 10.58
C PRO A 82 9.87 21.42 9.72
N ARG A 83 10.13 20.14 9.97
CA ARG A 83 11.05 19.33 9.18
C ARG A 83 10.43 18.82 7.87
N ARG A 84 9.13 19.02 7.67
CA ARG A 84 8.44 18.68 6.44
C ARG A 84 8.94 19.55 5.29
N LYS A 85 9.35 18.91 4.20
CA LYS A 85 9.90 19.56 3.00
C LYS A 85 9.12 19.22 1.72
N PHE A 86 8.03 18.51 1.83
CA PHE A 86 7.19 18.12 0.72
C PHE A 86 5.72 18.27 1.05
N GLU A 87 4.89 18.33 0.02
CA GLU A 87 3.43 18.35 0.15
C GLU A 87 2.95 17.20 1.04
N LEU A 88 2.06 17.52 1.97
CA LEU A 88 1.36 16.53 2.77
C LEU A 88 0.19 15.98 1.97
N ARG A 89 0.14 14.67 1.80
CA ARG A 89 -0.87 14.00 0.99
C ARG A 89 -1.61 12.94 1.80
N TYR A 90 -2.93 13.03 1.80
CA TYR A 90 -3.79 11.93 2.23
C TYR A 90 -4.25 11.17 0.99
N ILE A 91 -3.51 10.12 0.67
CA ILE A 91 -3.66 9.33 -0.57
C ILE A 91 -4.95 8.52 -0.51
N GLU A 92 -5.90 8.82 -1.41
CA GLU A 92 -7.19 8.14 -1.55
C GLU A 92 -7.95 7.96 -0.21
N LYS A 93 -7.72 8.83 0.76
CA LYS A 93 -8.22 8.69 2.15
C LYS A 93 -7.83 7.36 2.81
N LEU A 94 -6.77 6.73 2.35
CA LEU A 94 -6.29 5.43 2.81
C LEU A 94 -5.04 5.56 3.67
N PHE A 95 -4.05 6.35 3.27
CA PHE A 95 -2.83 6.56 4.04
C PHE A 95 -2.21 7.93 3.79
N ILE A 96 -1.39 8.40 4.72
CA ILE A 96 -0.71 9.69 4.64
C ILE A 96 0.72 9.49 4.17
N PHE A 97 1.18 10.43 3.35
CA PHE A 97 2.53 10.47 2.82
C PHE A 97 3.05 11.91 2.78
N THR A 98 4.31 12.08 3.19
CA THR A 98 5.10 13.29 2.96
C THR A 98 6.58 12.97 2.90
N LYS A 99 7.46 14.00 2.78
CA LYS A 99 8.91 13.89 2.97
C LYS A 99 9.36 14.87 4.03
N CYS A 100 10.28 14.43 4.86
CA CYS A 100 10.85 15.24 5.93
C CYS A 100 12.38 15.22 5.89
N ASN A 101 12.97 16.28 6.40
CA ASN A 101 14.33 16.23 6.91
C ASN A 101 14.27 15.47 8.24
N ASP A 102 15.27 14.63 8.52
CA ASP A 102 15.31 13.80 9.72
C ASP A 102 14.01 12.96 9.93
N PRO A 103 13.67 12.09 8.98
CA PRO A 103 12.43 11.34 8.99
C PRO A 103 12.32 10.37 10.19
N GLU A 104 13.44 9.89 10.72
CA GLU A 104 13.44 8.98 11.86
C GLU A 104 12.96 9.67 13.14
N THR A 105 13.40 10.89 13.40
CA THR A 105 12.90 11.69 14.53
C THR A 105 11.42 12.02 14.35
N VAL A 106 10.98 12.39 13.13
CA VAL A 106 9.55 12.63 12.85
C VAL A 106 8.71 11.39 13.11
N VAL A 107 9.18 10.22 12.68
CA VAL A 107 8.48 8.94 12.93
C VAL A 107 8.38 8.65 14.43
N ASN A 108 9.44 8.88 15.20
CA ASN A 108 9.44 8.66 16.65
C ASN A 108 8.46 9.62 17.37
N ASP A 109 8.46 10.90 16.98
CA ASP A 109 7.55 11.90 17.53
C ASP A 109 6.08 11.53 17.23
N LEU A 110 5.78 11.10 16.01
CA LEU A 110 4.46 10.62 15.63
C LEU A 110 4.04 9.36 16.40
N LYS A 111 4.93 8.37 16.54
CA LYS A 111 4.64 7.15 17.32
C LYS A 111 4.37 7.43 18.80
N THR A 112 4.93 8.50 19.35
CA THR A 112 4.65 8.92 20.72
C THR A 112 3.29 9.58 20.87
N SER A 113 2.80 10.22 19.79
CA SER A 113 1.58 11.03 19.79
C SER A 113 0.35 10.27 19.28
N LEU A 114 0.54 9.23 18.46
CA LEU A 114 -0.51 8.44 17.84
C LEU A 114 -0.67 7.08 18.53
N ASP A 115 -1.88 6.55 18.56
CA ASP A 115 -2.11 5.17 19.01
C ASP A 115 -1.71 4.18 17.90
N THR A 116 -0.54 3.58 18.08
CA THR A 116 0.03 2.60 17.15
C THR A 116 -0.77 1.29 17.05
N LYS A 117 -1.80 1.11 17.85
CA LYS A 117 -2.77 0.02 17.67
C LYS A 117 -3.58 0.18 16.38
N TYR A 118 -3.86 1.43 15.99
CA TYR A 118 -4.68 1.74 14.81
C TYR A 118 -3.86 2.10 13.59
N VAL A 119 -2.67 2.69 13.78
CA VAL A 119 -1.82 3.14 12.68
C VAL A 119 -0.39 2.68 12.85
N ASP A 120 0.28 2.39 11.74
CA ASP A 120 1.71 2.22 11.68
C ASP A 120 2.36 3.49 11.12
N VAL A 121 3.51 3.87 11.68
CA VAL A 121 4.28 5.04 11.27
C VAL A 121 5.71 4.60 10.97
N PHE A 122 6.19 4.89 9.79
CA PHE A 122 7.54 4.50 9.38
C PHE A 122 8.11 5.42 8.31
N SER A 123 9.41 5.29 8.09
CA SER A 123 10.15 6.01 7.05
C SER A 123 10.74 5.07 6.01
N ASN A 124 10.92 5.58 4.80
CA ASN A 124 11.70 4.96 3.74
C ASN A 124 12.48 6.06 3.02
N GLY A 125 13.78 6.14 3.30
CA GLY A 125 14.59 7.30 2.94
C GLY A 125 14.01 8.56 3.58
N GLU A 126 13.81 9.61 2.82
CA GLU A 126 13.23 10.88 3.32
C GLU A 126 11.70 10.83 3.48
N LYS A 127 11.06 9.75 3.06
CA LYS A 127 9.60 9.62 3.07
C LYS A 127 9.12 9.18 4.43
N VAL A 128 8.05 9.83 4.90
CA VAL A 128 7.31 9.48 6.11
C VAL A 128 5.91 9.04 5.71
N TYR A 129 5.49 7.91 6.27
CA TYR A 129 4.18 7.31 6.04
C TYR A 129 3.44 7.12 7.36
N VAL A 130 2.14 7.39 7.35
CA VAL A 130 1.20 6.96 8.38
C VAL A 130 0.13 6.13 7.70
N VAL A 131 0.02 4.86 8.09
CA VAL A 131 -0.80 3.86 7.40
C VAL A 131 -1.68 3.14 8.42
N PRO A 132 -2.99 3.00 8.19
CA PRO A 132 -3.84 2.15 9.01
C PRO A 132 -3.27 0.73 9.15
N GLN A 133 -3.26 0.15 10.34
CA GLN A 133 -2.75 -1.19 10.58
C GLN A 133 -3.44 -2.25 9.71
N THR A 134 -4.72 -2.04 9.42
CA THR A 134 -5.53 -2.93 8.58
C THR A 134 -5.21 -2.80 7.08
N LEU A 135 -4.54 -1.71 6.64
CA LEU A 135 -4.21 -1.45 5.26
C LEU A 135 -2.77 -1.90 4.94
N ASN A 136 -2.58 -3.14 4.60
CA ASN A 136 -1.29 -3.68 4.21
C ASN A 136 -1.43 -4.68 3.05
N LYS A 137 -0.31 -5.03 2.42
CA LYS A 137 -0.31 -5.93 1.27
C LYS A 137 -0.76 -7.35 1.61
N GLY A 138 -0.63 -7.79 2.86
CA GLY A 138 -1.12 -9.09 3.32
C GLY A 138 -2.64 -9.14 3.34
N THR A 139 -3.29 -8.16 4.00
CA THR A 139 -4.75 -8.06 3.99
C THR A 139 -5.32 -7.92 2.58
N ALA A 140 -4.59 -7.25 1.68
CA ALA A 140 -4.99 -7.15 0.28
C ALA A 140 -4.90 -8.50 -0.45
N VAL A 141 -3.88 -9.31 -0.16
CA VAL A 141 -3.75 -10.69 -0.70
C VAL A 141 -4.89 -11.57 -0.19
N ASP A 142 -5.23 -11.52 1.10
CA ASP A 142 -6.34 -12.29 1.66
C ASP A 142 -7.67 -11.94 0.98
N ARG A 143 -7.96 -10.65 0.86
CA ARG A 143 -9.17 -10.16 0.17
C ARG A 143 -9.21 -10.60 -1.30
N LEU A 144 -8.07 -10.53 -1.99
CA LEU A 144 -7.98 -10.96 -3.38
C LEU A 144 -8.10 -12.49 -3.52
N ARG A 145 -7.56 -13.24 -2.54
CA ARG A 145 -7.73 -14.69 -2.44
C ARG A 145 -9.20 -15.07 -2.30
N GLU A 146 -9.95 -14.37 -1.46
CA GLU A 146 -11.40 -14.57 -1.33
C GLU A 146 -12.17 -14.27 -2.62
N LYS A 147 -11.76 -13.22 -3.33
CA LYS A 147 -12.39 -12.81 -4.60
C LYS A 147 -12.11 -13.77 -5.75
N LEU A 148 -10.87 -14.21 -5.90
CA LEU A 148 -10.41 -15.01 -7.06
C LEU A 148 -10.36 -16.51 -6.81
N LYS A 149 -10.30 -16.94 -5.55
CA LYS A 149 -10.21 -18.34 -5.10
C LYS A 149 -9.12 -19.15 -5.81
N PRO A 150 -7.86 -18.65 -5.84
CA PRO A 150 -6.75 -19.35 -6.44
C PRO A 150 -6.44 -20.64 -5.64
N GLU A 151 -5.93 -21.67 -6.29
CA GLU A 151 -5.47 -22.90 -5.62
C GLU A 151 -4.19 -22.65 -4.83
N PHE A 152 -3.32 -21.76 -5.32
CA PHE A 152 -2.02 -21.49 -4.72
C PHE A 152 -1.58 -20.05 -5.00
N VAL A 153 -0.98 -19.41 -4.00
CA VAL A 153 -0.48 -18.02 -4.08
C VAL A 153 1.02 -17.99 -3.79
N ILE A 154 1.77 -17.44 -4.73
CA ILE A 154 3.19 -17.14 -4.57
C ILE A 154 3.35 -15.62 -4.46
N ALA A 155 4.09 -15.15 -3.47
CA ALA A 155 4.43 -13.75 -3.33
C ALA A 155 5.95 -13.54 -3.48
N ALA A 156 6.32 -12.37 -4.02
CA ALA A 156 7.70 -11.90 -4.06
C ALA A 156 7.76 -10.41 -3.76
N GLY A 157 8.73 -10.00 -2.96
CA GLY A 157 8.94 -8.60 -2.57
C GLY A 157 10.34 -8.36 -2.05
N ASP A 158 10.74 -7.09 -1.97
CA ASP A 158 12.09 -6.67 -1.60
C ASP A 158 12.12 -5.60 -0.50
N SER A 159 10.96 -5.26 0.05
CA SER A 159 10.82 -4.23 1.07
C SER A 159 10.09 -4.71 2.32
N THR A 160 10.24 -3.98 3.43
CA THR A 160 9.50 -4.24 4.67
C THR A 160 7.99 -4.18 4.48
N PHE A 161 7.50 -3.40 3.52
CA PHE A 161 6.08 -3.35 3.13
C PHE A 161 5.55 -4.67 2.55
N ASP A 162 6.44 -5.52 2.07
CA ASP A 162 6.08 -6.78 1.44
C ASP A 162 5.97 -7.94 2.45
N ILE A 163 6.54 -7.78 3.66
CA ILE A 163 6.53 -8.82 4.69
C ILE A 163 5.11 -9.35 4.97
N PRO A 164 4.07 -8.53 5.16
CA PRO A 164 2.72 -9.05 5.36
C PRO A 164 2.23 -9.90 4.18
N MET A 165 2.52 -9.50 2.95
CA MET A 165 2.17 -10.25 1.75
C MET A 165 2.92 -11.58 1.67
N LEU A 166 4.23 -11.57 1.94
CA LEU A 166 5.06 -12.78 1.94
C LEU A 166 4.59 -13.78 2.99
N SER A 167 4.15 -13.29 4.16
CA SER A 167 3.65 -14.11 5.27
C SER A 167 2.26 -14.69 5.02
N THR A 168 1.45 -14.06 4.17
CA THR A 168 0.08 -14.46 3.83
C THR A 168 0.04 -15.47 2.68
N ALA A 169 1.02 -15.41 1.77
CA ALA A 169 1.10 -16.32 0.63
C ALA A 169 1.43 -17.75 1.05
N ASP A 170 1.06 -18.72 0.20
CA ASP A 170 1.42 -20.12 0.40
C ASP A 170 2.93 -20.32 0.26
N ARG A 171 3.58 -19.43 -0.51
CA ARG A 171 5.02 -19.35 -0.66
C ARG A 171 5.44 -17.89 -0.86
N GLY A 172 6.29 -17.36 0.04
CA GLY A 172 6.90 -16.06 -0.01
C GLY A 172 8.42 -16.12 -0.20
#